data_0635450ffb8da4da577315c384ebd903
#
_entry.id   0635450ffb8da4da577315c384ebd903
#
_cell.length_a   1.000
_cell.length_b   1.000
_cell.length_c   1.000
_cell.angle_alpha   90.00
_cell.angle_beta   90.00
_cell.angle_gamma   90.00
#
_symmetry.space_group_name_H-M   'P 1'
#
loop_
_entity.id
_entity.type
_entity.pdbx_description
1 polymer ?
#
loop_
_entity_poly.entity_id
_entity_poly.type
_entity_poly.pdbx_seq_one_letter_code
_entity_poly.pdbx_strand_id
1 'polypeptide(L)'
;MAAPQAADALSGVEVSGTKRALILCGLPGDKAHRKPFAETVEKLRETLIAKYGFSGPDVHVQFGGPIAEGEGPVLSGVRGQATREEIEAEASDLRKVLKPADTLWVIVMGHSYYDGKHSHFNIPGPDIHEQEFGKLFADLPAREQVFFITIPASGYYVKPLSAKGRVVITATEADLEVNETVYPMALAEVLASPPAASEFDADRDGNLTLFDLYIAVTRNVVDRYIKSELLPTEHALLDDNGDGRGTELQIDYLTEAQGGRAKEGTLPRPPKENADGALSVRISLPAPPTE
;
A
#
# COMPACT_ATOMS: atom_id res chain seq x y z
N MET A 1 39.64 46.86 -11.62
CA MET A 1 39.48 46.00 -10.40
C MET A 1 38.02 45.73 -10.24
N ALA A 2 37.57 44.55 -10.59
CA ALA A 2 36.20 44.12 -10.40
C ALA A 2 36.16 43.25 -9.14
N ALA A 3 35.24 43.59 -8.20
CA ALA A 3 35.05 42.82 -6.98
C ALA A 3 34.33 41.46 -7.30
N PRO A 4 34.65 40.38 -6.61
CA PRO A 4 33.93 39.12 -6.79
C PRO A 4 32.56 39.19 -6.12
N GLN A 5 31.51 38.89 -6.86
CA GLN A 5 30.18 38.64 -6.33
C GLN A 5 30.22 37.35 -5.49
N ALA A 6 29.84 37.50 -4.23
CA ALA A 6 29.58 36.36 -3.36
C ALA A 6 28.35 35.58 -3.87
N ALA A 7 28.55 34.37 -4.29
CA ALA A 7 27.46 33.43 -4.53
C ALA A 7 26.82 33.08 -3.19
N ASP A 8 25.59 33.51 -2.97
CA ASP A 8 24.75 33.08 -1.86
C ASP A 8 24.51 31.56 -1.97
N ALA A 9 25.24 30.80 -1.16
CA ALA A 9 24.95 29.42 -0.89
C ALA A 9 23.70 29.36 0.00
N LEU A 10 22.53 29.32 -0.61
CA LEU A 10 21.32 28.86 0.04
C LEU A 10 21.48 27.36 0.36
N SER A 11 22.01 27.10 1.56
CA SER A 11 21.89 25.77 2.14
C SER A 11 20.41 25.52 2.41
N GLY A 12 19.74 24.89 1.45
CA GLY A 12 18.41 24.37 1.63
C GLY A 12 18.47 23.27 2.70
N VAL A 13 18.06 23.58 3.91
CA VAL A 13 17.67 22.58 4.89
C VAL A 13 16.51 21.83 4.26
N GLU A 14 16.72 20.62 3.76
CA GLU A 14 15.62 19.73 3.40
C GLU A 14 14.79 19.53 4.67
N VAL A 15 13.64 20.20 4.73
CA VAL A 15 12.68 19.97 5.81
C VAL A 15 12.12 18.58 5.56
N SER A 16 12.64 17.60 6.29
CA SER A 16 12.09 16.24 6.32
C SER A 16 10.62 16.35 6.74
N GLY A 17 9.72 15.96 5.85
CA GLY A 17 8.28 15.90 6.14
C GLY A 17 7.96 14.82 7.16
N THR A 18 6.78 14.91 7.75
CA THR A 18 6.25 13.87 8.65
C THR A 18 5.74 12.69 7.84
N LYS A 19 6.08 11.47 8.25
CA LYS A 19 5.49 10.25 7.70
C LYS A 19 4.25 9.87 8.49
N ARG A 20 3.10 9.77 7.81
CA ARG A 20 1.82 9.37 8.40
C ARG A 20 1.27 8.13 7.72
N ALA A 21 0.65 7.26 8.49
CA ALA A 21 -0.04 6.09 7.95
C ALA A 21 -1.45 5.98 8.52
N LEU A 22 -2.39 5.54 7.68
CA LEU A 22 -3.74 5.16 8.04
C LEU A 22 -3.97 3.71 7.64
N ILE A 23 -4.23 2.85 8.61
CA ILE A 23 -4.58 1.45 8.40
C ILE A 23 -6.08 1.30 8.65
N LEU A 24 -6.83 1.00 7.60
CA LEU A 24 -8.26 0.77 7.63
C LEU A 24 -8.51 -0.74 7.49
N CYS A 25 -9.01 -1.36 8.54
CA CYS A 25 -9.50 -2.73 8.48
C CYS A 25 -11.03 -2.71 8.59
N GLY A 26 -11.71 -3.18 7.57
CA GLY A 26 -13.16 -3.29 7.54
C GLY A 26 -13.71 -4.32 8.54
N LEU A 27 -14.98 -4.69 8.38
CA LEU A 27 -15.59 -5.74 9.17
C LEU A 27 -14.82 -7.06 8.99
N PRO A 28 -14.31 -7.65 10.07
CA PRO A 28 -13.62 -8.94 9.97
C PRO A 28 -14.58 -10.13 9.78
N GLY A 29 -15.89 -9.90 9.79
CA GLY A 29 -16.89 -10.95 9.61
C GLY A 29 -16.93 -11.92 10.78
N ASP A 30 -16.50 -13.14 10.57
CA ASP A 30 -16.51 -14.20 11.56
C ASP A 30 -15.22 -14.30 12.40
N LYS A 31 -15.19 -15.29 13.30
CA LYS A 31 -14.03 -15.52 14.18
C LYS A 31 -12.79 -16.01 13.45
N ALA A 32 -12.96 -16.69 12.30
CA ALA A 32 -11.85 -17.23 11.55
C ALA A 32 -11.00 -16.10 10.91
N HIS A 33 -11.64 -15.00 10.51
CA HIS A 33 -10.98 -13.85 9.89
C HIS A 33 -10.54 -12.80 10.90
N ARG A 34 -11.26 -12.67 12.03
CA ARG A 34 -11.00 -11.60 13.02
C ARG A 34 -9.58 -11.63 13.56
N LYS A 35 -9.10 -12.81 13.99
CA LYS A 35 -7.77 -12.96 14.55
C LYS A 35 -6.68 -12.67 13.52
N PRO A 36 -6.67 -13.30 12.31
CA PRO A 36 -5.69 -12.99 11.27
C PRO A 36 -5.67 -11.51 10.86
N PHE A 37 -6.83 -10.85 10.77
CA PHE A 37 -6.91 -9.44 10.44
C PHE A 37 -6.28 -8.57 11.53
N ALA A 38 -6.59 -8.83 12.80
CA ALA A 38 -6.00 -8.11 13.92
C ALA A 38 -4.48 -8.29 13.99
N GLU A 39 -3.98 -9.52 13.81
CA GLU A 39 -2.55 -9.83 13.79
C GLU A 39 -1.86 -9.11 12.61
N THR A 40 -2.50 -9.04 11.44
CA THR A 40 -1.97 -8.35 10.27
C THR A 40 -1.91 -6.84 10.49
N VAL A 41 -2.96 -6.23 11.04
CA VAL A 41 -3.00 -4.80 11.38
C VAL A 41 -1.89 -4.44 12.36
N GLU A 42 -1.75 -5.20 13.45
CA GLU A 42 -0.70 -4.92 14.45
C GLU A 42 0.69 -5.10 13.85
N LYS A 43 0.92 -6.16 13.08
CA LYS A 43 2.19 -6.39 12.39
C LYS A 43 2.54 -5.26 11.41
N LEU A 44 1.57 -4.77 10.63
CA LEU A 44 1.76 -3.62 9.73
C LEU A 44 2.16 -2.39 10.54
N ARG A 45 1.40 -2.06 11.59
CA ARG A 45 1.66 -0.90 12.43
C ARG A 45 3.03 -0.94 13.09
N GLU A 46 3.35 -2.04 13.78
CA GLU A 46 4.65 -2.22 14.43
C GLU A 46 5.80 -2.11 13.43
N THR A 47 5.66 -2.71 12.26
CA THR A 47 6.67 -2.70 11.21
C THR A 47 6.90 -1.30 10.65
N LEU A 48 5.85 -0.55 10.35
CA LEU A 48 5.97 0.83 9.87
C LEU A 48 6.71 1.70 10.87
N ILE A 49 6.44 1.54 12.16
CA ILE A 49 7.11 2.29 13.23
C ILE A 49 8.57 1.85 13.38
N ALA A 50 8.82 0.56 13.46
CA ALA A 50 10.14 0.03 13.79
C ALA A 50 11.13 0.15 12.63
N LYS A 51 10.67 0.04 11.36
CA LYS A 51 11.55 -0.12 10.20
C LYS A 51 11.42 0.98 9.15
N TYR A 52 10.26 1.64 9.03
CA TYR A 52 9.98 2.57 7.95
C TYR A 52 9.98 4.04 8.36
N GLY A 53 10.33 4.32 9.63
CA GLY A 53 10.49 5.69 10.14
C GLY A 53 9.17 6.43 10.38
N PHE A 54 8.06 5.71 10.50
CA PHE A 54 6.81 6.28 10.98
C PHE A 54 6.85 6.45 12.49
N SER A 55 6.27 7.56 12.99
CA SER A 55 6.11 7.77 14.43
C SER A 55 4.83 7.07 14.93
N GLY A 56 4.87 6.46 16.10
CA GLY A 56 3.71 5.77 16.66
C GLY A 56 2.44 6.61 16.72
N PRO A 57 2.48 7.90 17.15
CA PRO A 57 1.34 8.81 17.10
C PRO A 57 0.80 9.13 15.70
N ASP A 58 1.62 8.97 14.66
CA ASP A 58 1.28 9.26 13.27
C ASP A 58 0.85 8.00 12.49
N VAL A 59 0.79 6.83 13.12
CA VAL A 59 0.22 5.60 12.55
C VAL A 59 -1.15 5.34 13.18
N HIS A 60 -2.18 5.69 12.45
CA HIS A 60 -3.56 5.59 12.88
C HIS A 60 -4.16 4.26 12.42
N VAL A 61 -4.95 3.65 13.28
CA VAL A 61 -5.68 2.41 12.97
C VAL A 61 -7.17 2.66 13.19
N GLN A 62 -7.99 2.26 12.20
CA GLN A 62 -9.43 2.11 12.36
C GLN A 62 -9.80 0.66 12.07
N PHE A 63 -10.54 0.03 12.98
CA PHE A 63 -10.87 -1.39 12.91
C PHE A 63 -12.38 -1.61 12.94
N GLY A 64 -12.90 -2.42 12.04
CA GLY A 64 -14.34 -2.58 11.77
C GLY A 64 -15.17 -3.23 12.86
N GLY A 65 -14.60 -3.57 13.98
CA GLY A 65 -15.37 -4.10 15.10
C GLY A 65 -14.51 -4.25 16.35
N PRO A 66 -15.15 -4.43 17.51
CA PRO A 66 -14.41 -4.74 18.73
C PRO A 66 -13.74 -6.10 18.57
N ILE A 67 -12.50 -6.21 19.02
CA ILE A 67 -11.87 -7.50 19.26
C ILE A 67 -12.36 -7.96 20.63
N ALA A 68 -13.08 -9.07 20.67
CA ALA A 68 -13.48 -9.66 21.93
C ALA A 68 -12.23 -10.16 22.68
N GLU A 69 -12.28 -10.14 24.00
CA GLU A 69 -11.18 -10.60 24.83
C GLU A 69 -10.79 -12.05 24.48
N GLY A 70 -9.50 -12.28 24.19
CA GLY A 70 -8.98 -13.58 23.76
C GLY A 70 -9.08 -13.89 22.25
N GLU A 71 -9.60 -12.99 21.42
CA GLU A 71 -9.76 -13.21 19.96
C GLU A 71 -8.70 -12.51 19.09
N GLY A 72 -7.53 -12.29 19.60
CA GLY A 72 -6.41 -11.67 18.87
C GLY A 72 -5.59 -10.72 19.74
N PRO A 73 -4.57 -10.07 19.18
CA PRO A 73 -3.77 -9.10 19.90
C PRO A 73 -4.61 -7.87 20.26
N VAL A 74 -4.19 -7.17 21.32
CA VAL A 74 -4.69 -5.84 21.62
C VAL A 74 -4.12 -4.89 20.57
N LEU A 75 -4.97 -4.30 19.76
CA LEU A 75 -4.54 -3.37 18.72
C LEU A 75 -4.05 -2.06 19.31
N SER A 76 -2.86 -1.65 18.87
CA SER A 76 -2.25 -0.38 19.25
C SER A 76 -2.62 0.71 18.24
N GLY A 77 -2.68 1.97 18.72
CA GLY A 77 -2.93 3.12 17.84
C GLY A 77 -4.33 3.18 17.23
N VAL A 78 -5.28 2.41 17.78
CA VAL A 78 -6.69 2.47 17.37
C VAL A 78 -7.26 3.84 17.72
N ARG A 79 -7.76 4.55 16.71
CA ARG A 79 -8.40 5.86 16.84
C ARG A 79 -9.92 5.79 16.84
N GLY A 80 -10.48 4.70 16.31
CA GLY A 80 -11.92 4.49 16.25
C GLY A 80 -12.28 3.21 15.51
N GLN A 81 -13.57 3.00 15.33
CA GLN A 81 -14.05 1.96 14.43
C GLN A 81 -13.94 2.43 12.99
N ALA A 82 -13.77 1.49 12.06
CA ALA A 82 -13.78 1.81 10.62
C ALA A 82 -15.22 2.05 10.12
N THR A 83 -15.98 2.95 10.76
CA THR A 83 -17.30 3.38 10.27
C THR A 83 -17.14 4.47 9.21
N ARG A 84 -18.19 4.70 8.42
CA ARG A 84 -18.19 5.77 7.42
C ARG A 84 -17.83 7.13 8.04
N GLU A 85 -18.48 7.47 9.13
CA GLU A 85 -18.30 8.76 9.82
C GLU A 85 -16.87 8.94 10.33
N GLU A 86 -16.28 7.89 10.90
CA GLU A 86 -14.91 7.92 11.42
C GLU A 86 -13.87 7.99 10.28
N ILE A 87 -14.09 7.29 9.16
CA ILE A 87 -13.23 7.37 7.98
C ILE A 87 -13.30 8.77 7.34
N GLU A 88 -14.51 9.35 7.23
CA GLU A 88 -14.71 10.73 6.74
C GLU A 88 -14.02 11.75 7.64
N ALA A 89 -14.15 11.60 8.96
CA ALA A 89 -13.49 12.46 9.94
C ALA A 89 -11.96 12.37 9.82
N GLU A 90 -11.41 11.16 9.74
CA GLU A 90 -9.96 10.93 9.58
C GLU A 90 -9.42 11.53 8.28
N ALA A 91 -10.11 11.34 7.15
CA ALA A 91 -9.74 11.94 5.87
C ALA A 91 -9.79 13.47 5.93
N SER A 92 -10.79 14.05 6.64
CA SER A 92 -10.88 15.49 6.88
C SER A 92 -9.73 16.01 7.73
N ASP A 93 -9.34 15.27 8.77
CA ASP A 93 -8.24 15.66 9.65
C ASP A 93 -6.89 15.53 8.96
N LEU A 94 -6.66 14.47 8.18
CA LEU A 94 -5.47 14.34 7.33
C LEU A 94 -5.33 15.52 6.38
N ARG A 95 -6.41 16.00 5.76
CA ARG A 95 -6.39 17.16 4.87
C ARG A 95 -5.95 18.44 5.58
N LYS A 96 -6.27 18.60 6.88
CA LYS A 96 -5.90 19.76 7.68
C LYS A 96 -4.45 19.72 8.16
N VAL A 97 -3.93 18.52 8.49
CA VAL A 97 -2.63 18.39 9.14
C VAL A 97 -1.48 18.10 8.17
N LEU A 98 -1.77 17.48 7.03
CA LEU A 98 -0.77 17.18 6.01
C LEU A 98 -0.18 18.44 5.39
N LYS A 99 1.10 18.39 5.11
CA LYS A 99 1.87 19.44 4.44
C LYS A 99 2.48 18.90 3.14
N PRO A 100 2.87 19.77 2.20
CA PRO A 100 3.46 19.32 0.93
C PRO A 100 4.72 18.47 1.06
N ALA A 101 5.47 18.59 2.15
CA ALA A 101 6.68 17.80 2.40
C ALA A 101 6.39 16.42 3.04
N ASP A 102 5.15 16.18 3.47
CA ASP A 102 4.80 14.95 4.20
C ASP A 102 4.63 13.75 3.25
N THR A 103 4.71 12.57 3.85
CA THR A 103 4.39 11.28 3.24
C THR A 103 3.13 10.72 3.89
N LEU A 104 2.22 10.19 3.08
CA LEU A 104 1.01 9.48 3.55
C LEU A 104 0.94 8.09 2.95
N TRP A 105 0.82 7.07 3.80
CA TRP A 105 0.46 5.71 3.40
C TRP A 105 -0.94 5.38 3.90
N VAL A 106 -1.79 4.88 3.02
CA VAL A 106 -3.14 4.40 3.35
C VAL A 106 -3.20 2.92 2.99
N ILE A 107 -3.48 2.07 3.96
CA ILE A 107 -3.57 0.62 3.80
C ILE A 107 -5.00 0.21 4.12
N VAL A 108 -5.71 -0.35 3.15
CA VAL A 108 -7.10 -0.81 3.28
C VAL A 108 -7.13 -2.32 3.18
N MET A 109 -7.68 -2.98 4.20
CA MET A 109 -7.86 -4.44 4.23
C MET A 109 -9.21 -4.83 4.80
N GLY A 110 -9.65 -6.03 4.52
CA GLY A 110 -10.94 -6.55 4.97
C GLY A 110 -11.74 -7.18 3.83
N HIS A 111 -13.04 -7.31 4.04
CA HIS A 111 -13.95 -7.81 3.03
C HIS A 111 -14.50 -6.70 2.15
N SER A 112 -14.89 -7.07 0.95
CA SER A 112 -15.59 -6.21 0.00
C SER A 112 -16.43 -7.06 -0.95
N TYR A 113 -17.33 -6.43 -1.68
CA TYR A 113 -18.10 -7.09 -2.73
C TYR A 113 -18.34 -6.16 -3.91
N TYR A 114 -18.56 -6.74 -5.08
CA TYR A 114 -18.94 -6.01 -6.28
C TYR A 114 -20.41 -6.27 -6.59
N ASP A 115 -21.23 -5.21 -6.70
CA ASP A 115 -22.67 -5.29 -6.91
C ASP A 115 -23.07 -5.28 -8.40
N GLY A 116 -22.10 -5.35 -9.31
CA GLY A 116 -22.28 -5.20 -10.76
C GLY A 116 -22.07 -3.78 -11.26
N LYS A 117 -21.86 -2.81 -10.35
CA LYS A 117 -21.64 -1.41 -10.66
C LYS A 117 -20.51 -0.78 -9.84
N HIS A 118 -20.46 -1.09 -8.56
CA HIS A 118 -19.51 -0.53 -7.58
C HIS A 118 -18.86 -1.63 -6.76
N SER A 119 -17.60 -1.42 -6.36
CA SER A 119 -16.90 -2.21 -5.37
C SER A 119 -17.05 -1.56 -4.01
N HIS A 120 -17.67 -2.28 -3.07
CA HIS A 120 -18.03 -1.80 -1.75
C HIS A 120 -17.07 -2.34 -0.70
N PHE A 121 -16.44 -1.47 0.07
CA PHE A 121 -15.66 -1.83 1.24
C PHE A 121 -16.59 -2.07 2.43
N ASN A 122 -16.58 -3.28 2.99
CA ASN A 122 -17.46 -3.69 4.08
C ASN A 122 -17.00 -3.12 5.40
N ILE A 123 -17.79 -2.22 5.95
CA ILE A 123 -17.52 -1.52 7.22
C ILE A 123 -18.71 -1.58 8.17
N PRO A 124 -18.57 -1.29 9.45
CA PRO A 124 -19.72 -1.12 10.34
C PRO A 124 -20.63 0.00 9.87
N GLY A 125 -21.92 -0.31 9.69
CA GLY A 125 -22.90 0.62 9.13
C GLY A 125 -22.95 0.57 7.60
N PRO A 126 -23.26 1.69 6.93
CA PRO A 126 -23.32 1.75 5.47
C PRO A 126 -21.93 1.64 4.84
N ASP A 127 -21.75 0.68 3.93
CA ASP A 127 -20.51 0.49 3.19
C ASP A 127 -20.10 1.72 2.37
N ILE A 128 -18.81 1.86 2.09
CA ILE A 128 -18.25 2.90 1.23
C ILE A 128 -17.84 2.26 -0.10
N HIS A 129 -18.35 2.75 -1.23
CA HIS A 129 -17.89 2.28 -2.53
C HIS A 129 -16.71 3.11 -3.06
N GLU A 130 -16.01 2.59 -4.07
CA GLU A 130 -14.77 3.12 -4.60
C GLU A 130 -14.82 4.60 -5.00
N GLN A 131 -15.96 5.07 -5.57
CA GLN A 131 -16.10 6.48 -5.97
C GLN A 131 -16.22 7.43 -4.77
N GLU A 132 -16.90 6.99 -3.71
CA GLU A 132 -16.99 7.75 -2.47
C GLU A 132 -15.63 7.78 -1.77
N PHE A 133 -14.98 6.61 -1.68
CA PHE A 133 -13.65 6.50 -1.10
C PHE A 133 -12.63 7.41 -1.80
N GLY A 134 -12.61 7.41 -3.14
CA GLY A 134 -11.75 8.29 -3.92
C GLY A 134 -11.99 9.79 -3.61
N LYS A 135 -13.25 10.21 -3.43
CA LYS A 135 -13.58 11.60 -3.05
C LYS A 135 -13.08 11.96 -1.65
N LEU A 136 -13.12 11.02 -0.69
CA LEU A 136 -12.62 11.28 0.67
C LEU A 136 -11.13 11.61 0.67
N PHE A 137 -10.36 10.95 -0.19
CA PHE A 137 -8.91 11.12 -0.28
C PHE A 137 -8.46 11.98 -1.47
N ALA A 138 -9.38 12.72 -2.10
CA ALA A 138 -9.02 13.71 -3.11
C ALA A 138 -8.26 14.90 -2.49
N ASP A 139 -7.41 15.55 -3.30
CA ASP A 139 -6.76 16.82 -3.00
C ASP A 139 -5.98 16.87 -1.66
N LEU A 140 -5.35 15.76 -1.27
CA LEU A 140 -4.46 15.73 -0.12
C LEU A 140 -3.12 16.41 -0.47
N PRO A 141 -2.57 17.28 0.41
CA PRO A 141 -1.42 18.10 0.09
C PRO A 141 -0.06 17.39 0.19
N ALA A 142 0.00 16.15 0.71
CA ALA A 142 1.25 15.41 0.88
C ALA A 142 1.95 15.16 -0.47
N ARG A 143 3.27 15.31 -0.51
CA ARG A 143 4.10 15.08 -1.70
C ARG A 143 4.07 13.63 -2.16
N GLU A 144 4.17 12.70 -1.21
CA GLU A 144 4.20 11.27 -1.43
C GLU A 144 2.95 10.66 -0.84
N GLN A 145 2.16 10.03 -1.68
CA GLN A 145 0.92 9.37 -1.28
C GLN A 145 0.90 7.96 -1.85
N VAL A 146 0.82 6.98 -0.96
CA VAL A 146 0.80 5.56 -1.32
C VAL A 146 -0.47 4.93 -0.78
N PHE A 147 -1.27 4.34 -1.67
CA PHE A 147 -2.50 3.64 -1.34
C PHE A 147 -2.32 2.15 -1.64
N PHE A 148 -2.40 1.32 -0.62
CA PHE A 148 -2.51 -0.13 -0.74
C PHE A 148 -3.97 -0.51 -0.51
N ILE A 149 -4.70 -0.83 -1.58
CA ILE A 149 -6.09 -1.28 -1.52
C ILE A 149 -6.07 -2.79 -1.65
N THR A 150 -6.06 -3.48 -0.51
CA THR A 150 -5.77 -4.92 -0.47
C THR A 150 -7.01 -5.79 -0.27
N ILE A 151 -8.20 -5.24 -0.53
CA ILE A 151 -9.50 -5.91 -0.48
C ILE A 151 -9.83 -6.60 -1.81
N PRO A 152 -10.77 -7.56 -1.84
CA PRO A 152 -11.33 -8.10 -3.09
C PRO A 152 -11.88 -6.99 -4.02
N ALA A 153 -11.93 -7.23 -5.32
CA ALA A 153 -12.41 -6.25 -6.32
C ALA A 153 -11.77 -4.86 -6.18
N SER A 154 -10.51 -4.80 -5.72
CA SER A 154 -9.80 -3.55 -5.44
C SER A 154 -9.38 -2.77 -6.69
N GLY A 155 -9.26 -3.43 -7.84
CA GLY A 155 -8.91 -2.76 -9.09
C GLY A 155 -9.87 -1.64 -9.49
N TYR A 156 -11.13 -1.70 -9.04
CA TYR A 156 -12.11 -0.61 -9.25
C TYR A 156 -11.71 0.70 -8.53
N TYR A 157 -10.84 0.64 -7.50
CA TYR A 157 -10.35 1.81 -6.77
C TYR A 157 -9.23 2.56 -7.51
N VAL A 158 -8.58 1.97 -8.50
CA VAL A 158 -7.50 2.62 -9.26
C VAL A 158 -7.95 3.95 -9.79
N LYS A 159 -8.99 3.96 -10.63
CA LYS A 159 -9.45 5.17 -11.31
C LYS A 159 -9.89 6.31 -10.36
N PRO A 160 -10.69 6.08 -9.31
CA PRO A 160 -11.09 7.16 -8.40
C PRO A 160 -9.98 7.65 -7.47
N LEU A 161 -8.94 6.85 -7.23
CA LEU A 161 -7.80 7.24 -6.42
C LEU A 161 -6.64 7.82 -7.25
N SER A 162 -6.58 7.54 -8.53
CA SER A 162 -5.48 7.96 -9.40
C SER A 162 -5.28 9.47 -9.39
N ALA A 163 -4.05 9.90 -9.16
CA ALA A 163 -3.66 11.30 -9.21
C ALA A 163 -2.15 11.43 -9.46
N LYS A 164 -1.73 12.53 -10.06
CA LYS A 164 -0.31 12.82 -10.27
C LYS A 164 0.43 12.89 -8.92
N GLY A 165 1.53 12.15 -8.80
CA GLY A 165 2.34 12.08 -7.58
C GLY A 165 1.80 11.10 -6.53
N ARG A 166 0.78 10.30 -6.87
CA ARG A 166 0.21 9.27 -6.03
C ARG A 166 0.53 7.90 -6.60
N VAL A 167 0.81 6.95 -5.73
CA VAL A 167 0.95 5.54 -6.06
C VAL A 167 -0.28 4.81 -5.54
N VAL A 168 -0.95 4.07 -6.41
CA VAL A 168 -2.09 3.20 -6.07
C VAL A 168 -1.73 1.77 -6.41
N ILE A 169 -1.71 0.92 -5.40
CA ILE A 169 -1.47 -0.52 -5.54
C ILE A 169 -2.73 -1.25 -5.09
N THR A 170 -3.26 -2.12 -5.94
CA THR A 170 -4.43 -2.94 -5.63
C THR A 170 -4.07 -4.41 -5.59
N ALA A 171 -4.80 -5.22 -4.82
CA ALA A 171 -4.57 -6.67 -4.75
C ALA A 171 -5.11 -7.40 -5.97
N THR A 172 -6.15 -6.83 -6.61
CA THR A 172 -6.90 -7.49 -7.69
C THR A 172 -7.09 -6.56 -8.87
N GLU A 173 -7.43 -7.14 -10.02
CA GLU A 173 -7.94 -6.40 -11.17
C GLU A 173 -9.37 -5.86 -10.95
N ALA A 174 -9.81 -4.96 -11.86
CA ALA A 174 -11.17 -4.45 -11.92
C ALA A 174 -12.07 -5.39 -12.74
N ASP A 175 -12.27 -6.58 -12.22
CA ASP A 175 -12.98 -7.64 -12.89
C ASP A 175 -13.70 -8.54 -11.83
N LEU A 176 -13.85 -9.84 -12.07
CA LEU A 176 -14.53 -10.79 -11.19
C LEU A 176 -13.61 -11.38 -10.09
N GLU A 177 -12.51 -10.74 -9.77
CA GLU A 177 -11.62 -11.12 -8.66
C GLU A 177 -12.22 -10.67 -7.32
N VAL A 178 -13.24 -11.39 -6.91
CA VAL A 178 -14.05 -11.10 -5.71
C VAL A 178 -13.77 -12.04 -4.53
N ASN A 179 -12.80 -12.96 -4.71
CA ASN A 179 -12.39 -13.85 -3.63
C ASN A 179 -11.62 -13.09 -2.55
N GLU A 180 -11.62 -13.63 -1.33
CA GLU A 180 -10.81 -13.09 -0.24
C GLU A 180 -9.33 -13.05 -0.64
N THR A 181 -8.67 -11.93 -0.35
CA THR A 181 -7.28 -11.69 -0.74
C THR A 181 -6.31 -12.10 0.35
N VAL A 182 -5.16 -12.67 -0.05
CA VAL A 182 -4.01 -12.91 0.84
C VAL A 182 -2.99 -11.77 0.80
N TYR A 183 -3.21 -10.80 -0.09
CA TYR A 183 -2.32 -9.65 -0.28
C TYR A 183 -2.00 -8.88 1.00
N PRO A 184 -2.95 -8.56 1.91
CA PRO A 184 -2.63 -7.81 3.12
C PRO A 184 -1.67 -8.55 4.05
N MET A 185 -1.81 -9.88 4.16
CA MET A 185 -0.89 -10.71 4.93
C MET A 185 0.50 -10.80 4.27
N ALA A 186 0.54 -10.90 2.94
CA ALA A 186 1.79 -10.87 2.17
C ALA A 186 2.51 -9.52 2.33
N LEU A 187 1.77 -8.40 2.24
CA LEU A 187 2.32 -7.06 2.47
C LEU A 187 2.92 -6.93 3.87
N ALA A 188 2.21 -7.37 4.91
CA ALA A 188 2.70 -7.32 6.28
C ALA A 188 3.95 -8.19 6.50
N GLU A 189 4.03 -9.36 5.84
CA GLU A 189 5.18 -10.26 5.92
C GLU A 189 6.39 -9.67 5.22
N VAL A 190 6.23 -9.20 3.99
CA VAL A 190 7.33 -8.63 3.19
C VAL A 190 7.86 -7.35 3.81
N LEU A 191 6.99 -6.46 4.31
CA LEU A 191 7.42 -5.26 5.05
C LEU A 191 8.20 -5.63 6.32
N ALA A 192 7.75 -6.65 7.07
CA ALA A 192 8.42 -7.07 8.30
C ALA A 192 9.77 -7.76 8.03
N SER A 193 9.91 -8.45 6.91
CA SER A 193 11.12 -9.18 6.52
C SER A 193 11.34 -9.01 5.03
N PRO A 194 11.78 -7.81 4.59
CA PRO A 194 12.05 -7.58 3.18
C PRO A 194 13.16 -8.53 2.72
N PRO A 195 13.01 -9.12 1.54
CA PRO A 195 14.03 -9.98 0.97
C PRO A 195 15.31 -9.20 0.66
N ALA A 196 16.40 -9.93 0.42
CA ALA A 196 17.67 -9.28 0.12
C ALA A 196 17.60 -8.44 -1.18
N ALA A 197 18.24 -7.28 -1.20
CA ALA A 197 18.27 -6.41 -2.38
C ALA A 197 18.75 -7.16 -3.64
N SER A 198 19.67 -8.13 -3.50
CA SER A 198 20.12 -8.97 -4.60
C SER A 198 19.01 -9.75 -5.33
N GLU A 199 17.85 -9.93 -4.68
CA GLU A 199 16.73 -10.69 -5.22
C GLU A 199 15.62 -9.80 -5.78
N PHE A 200 15.53 -8.55 -5.32
CA PHE A 200 14.39 -7.67 -5.58
C PHE A 200 14.73 -6.29 -6.12
N ASP A 201 15.97 -5.86 -6.04
CA ASP A 201 16.41 -4.59 -6.60
C ASP A 201 16.31 -4.62 -8.15
N ALA A 202 15.21 -4.10 -8.67
CA ALA A 202 14.88 -4.18 -10.09
C ALA A 202 15.82 -3.33 -10.97
N ASP A 203 16.33 -2.23 -10.47
CA ASP A 203 17.24 -1.35 -11.20
C ASP A 203 18.73 -1.54 -10.85
N ARG A 204 19.02 -2.38 -9.83
CA ARG A 204 20.36 -2.77 -9.39
C ARG A 204 21.21 -1.61 -8.86
N ASP A 205 20.59 -0.63 -8.27
CA ASP A 205 21.30 0.48 -7.63
C ASP A 205 21.71 0.22 -6.18
N GLY A 206 21.31 -0.93 -5.63
CA GLY A 206 21.59 -1.36 -4.25
C GLY A 206 20.59 -0.85 -3.22
N ASN A 207 19.56 -0.12 -3.64
CA ASN A 207 18.52 0.40 -2.77
C ASN A 207 17.20 -0.32 -3.03
N LEU A 208 16.41 -0.53 -1.99
CA LEU A 208 15.03 -1.00 -2.13
C LEU A 208 14.10 0.18 -2.33
N THR A 209 13.18 0.02 -3.26
CA THR A 209 12.17 1.02 -3.61
C THR A 209 10.75 0.49 -3.37
N LEU A 210 9.76 1.37 -3.47
CA LEU A 210 8.35 0.97 -3.40
C LEU A 210 7.98 0.01 -4.55
N PHE A 211 8.64 0.14 -5.70
CA PHE A 211 8.47 -0.76 -6.83
C PHE A 211 8.98 -2.17 -6.49
N ASP A 212 10.15 -2.28 -5.87
CA ASP A 212 10.68 -3.57 -5.41
C ASP A 212 9.78 -4.22 -4.36
N LEU A 213 9.22 -3.41 -3.46
CA LEU A 213 8.22 -3.88 -2.51
C LEU A 213 6.99 -4.46 -3.23
N TYR A 214 6.45 -3.74 -4.23
CA TYR A 214 5.32 -4.23 -5.04
C TYR A 214 5.63 -5.60 -5.65
N ILE A 215 6.79 -5.76 -6.29
CA ILE A 215 7.21 -7.04 -6.88
C ILE A 215 7.37 -8.14 -5.81
N ALA A 216 7.99 -7.82 -4.68
CA ALA A 216 8.21 -8.77 -3.60
C ALA A 216 6.88 -9.28 -3.01
N VAL A 217 5.93 -8.38 -2.79
CA VAL A 217 4.61 -8.73 -2.27
C VAL A 217 3.85 -9.60 -3.27
N THR A 218 3.84 -9.24 -4.54
CA THR A 218 3.14 -10.02 -5.58
C THR A 218 3.72 -11.42 -5.74
N ARG A 219 5.05 -11.58 -5.66
CA ARG A 219 5.69 -12.90 -5.61
C ARG A 219 5.24 -13.70 -4.38
N ASN A 220 5.23 -13.08 -3.20
CA ASN A 220 4.77 -13.74 -1.98
C ASN A 220 3.31 -14.21 -2.10
N VAL A 221 2.44 -13.39 -2.72
CA VAL A 221 1.04 -13.77 -3.02
C VAL A 221 1.01 -15.03 -3.90
N VAL A 222 1.68 -15.02 -5.04
CA VAL A 222 1.72 -16.17 -5.96
C VAL A 222 2.27 -17.42 -5.28
N ASP A 223 3.35 -17.29 -4.52
CA ASP A 223 3.95 -18.41 -3.79
C ASP A 223 3.00 -19.02 -2.76
N ARG A 224 2.13 -18.22 -2.14
CA ARG A 224 1.07 -18.71 -1.22
C ARG A 224 0.04 -19.55 -1.97
N TYR A 225 -0.41 -19.10 -3.14
CA TYR A 225 -1.32 -19.86 -3.99
C TYR A 225 -0.69 -21.18 -4.43
N ILE A 226 0.56 -21.17 -4.92
CA ILE A 226 1.28 -22.37 -5.33
C ILE A 226 1.42 -23.37 -4.17
N LYS A 227 1.81 -22.90 -2.98
CA LYS A 227 1.91 -23.75 -1.77
C LYS A 227 0.58 -24.36 -1.35
N SER A 228 -0.52 -23.70 -1.65
CA SER A 228 -1.87 -24.17 -1.36
C SER A 228 -2.47 -25.01 -2.49
N GLU A 229 -1.70 -25.25 -3.56
CA GLU A 229 -2.14 -25.98 -4.77
C GLU A 229 -3.37 -25.29 -5.43
N LEU A 230 -3.45 -23.97 -5.35
CA LEU A 230 -4.51 -23.15 -5.93
C LEU A 230 -3.97 -22.31 -7.10
N LEU A 231 -4.85 -21.97 -8.03
CA LEU A 231 -4.54 -20.97 -9.04
C LEU A 231 -4.65 -19.57 -8.44
N PRO A 232 -3.71 -18.65 -8.75
CA PRO A 232 -3.81 -17.28 -8.31
C PRO A 232 -5.11 -16.61 -8.83
N THR A 233 -5.80 -15.92 -7.94
CA THR A 233 -6.98 -15.09 -8.23
C THR A 233 -6.78 -13.66 -7.74
N GLU A 234 -5.54 -13.27 -7.57
CA GLU A 234 -5.12 -11.92 -7.20
C GLU A 234 -4.08 -11.44 -8.21
N HIS A 235 -4.50 -10.54 -9.11
CA HIS A 235 -3.63 -9.90 -10.08
C HIS A 235 -3.49 -8.43 -9.72
N ALA A 236 -2.45 -8.14 -8.95
CA ALA A 236 -2.21 -6.83 -8.39
C ALA A 236 -1.91 -5.80 -9.49
N LEU A 237 -2.54 -4.63 -9.39
CA LEU A 237 -2.29 -3.51 -10.28
C LEU A 237 -1.47 -2.43 -9.59
N LEU A 238 -0.68 -1.70 -10.39
CA LEU A 238 0.01 -0.49 -9.99
C LEU A 238 -0.37 0.65 -10.94
N ASP A 239 -0.81 1.79 -10.38
CA ASP A 239 -0.94 3.07 -11.08
C ASP A 239 -0.12 4.12 -10.30
N ASP A 240 0.91 4.65 -10.91
CA ASP A 240 1.73 5.72 -10.34
C ASP A 240 2.05 6.84 -11.35
N ASN A 241 1.54 6.74 -12.55
CA ASN A 241 1.63 7.78 -13.57
C ASN A 241 0.43 8.75 -13.55
N GLY A 242 -0.65 8.38 -12.84
CA GLY A 242 -1.84 9.20 -12.63
C GLY A 242 -2.80 9.22 -13.81
N ASP A 243 -2.81 8.18 -14.65
CA ASP A 243 -3.69 8.09 -15.82
C ASP A 243 -5.02 7.35 -15.54
N GLY A 244 -5.18 6.78 -14.33
CA GLY A 244 -6.36 6.06 -13.89
C GLY A 244 -6.47 4.64 -14.44
N ARG A 245 -5.36 4.08 -14.88
CA ARG A 245 -5.26 2.72 -15.41
C ARG A 245 -4.13 1.99 -14.70
N GLY A 246 -4.50 1.02 -13.89
CA GLY A 246 -3.50 0.16 -13.28
C GLY A 246 -2.91 -0.82 -14.27
N THR A 247 -1.62 -1.08 -14.13
CA THR A 247 -0.89 -2.07 -14.94
C THR A 247 -0.44 -3.24 -14.07
N GLU A 248 -0.64 -4.46 -14.57
CA GLU A 248 -0.18 -5.69 -13.95
C GLU A 248 1.31 -5.93 -14.28
N LEU A 249 2.18 -5.19 -13.59
CA LEU A 249 3.63 -5.20 -13.89
C LEU A 249 4.33 -6.48 -13.43
N GLN A 250 3.84 -7.13 -12.37
CA GLN A 250 4.46 -8.34 -11.82
C GLN A 250 4.61 -9.47 -12.84
N ILE A 251 3.78 -9.53 -13.88
CA ILE A 251 3.85 -10.57 -14.92
C ILE A 251 5.20 -10.59 -15.65
N ASP A 252 5.86 -9.45 -15.75
CA ASP A 252 7.19 -9.33 -16.35
C ASP A 252 8.33 -9.69 -15.38
N TYR A 253 7.99 -9.86 -14.09
CA TYR A 253 8.93 -10.13 -13.00
C TYR A 253 8.76 -11.50 -12.35
N LEU A 254 7.60 -12.10 -12.49
CA LEU A 254 7.34 -13.48 -12.09
C LEU A 254 7.98 -14.46 -13.09
N THR A 255 8.50 -15.58 -12.58
CA THR A 255 9.02 -16.66 -13.42
C THR A 255 7.90 -17.41 -14.14
N GLU A 256 8.25 -18.23 -15.16
CA GLU A 256 7.26 -19.09 -15.83
C GLU A 256 6.56 -20.06 -14.86
N ALA A 257 7.28 -20.55 -13.84
CA ALA A 257 6.71 -21.40 -12.78
C ALA A 257 5.69 -20.65 -11.90
N GLN A 258 5.79 -19.33 -11.84
CA GLN A 258 4.87 -18.44 -11.14
C GLN A 258 3.81 -17.83 -12.07
N GLY A 259 3.72 -18.28 -13.31
CA GLY A 259 2.76 -17.77 -14.31
C GLY A 259 3.20 -16.49 -15.02
N GLY A 260 4.43 -16.04 -14.82
CA GLY A 260 4.97 -14.82 -15.41
C GLY A 260 5.78 -15.04 -16.69
N ARG A 261 6.55 -14.04 -17.07
CA ARG A 261 7.37 -14.03 -18.30
C ARG A 261 8.87 -13.91 -18.03
N ALA A 262 9.28 -13.70 -16.79
CA ALA A 262 10.69 -13.57 -16.45
C ALA A 262 11.43 -14.89 -16.62
N LYS A 263 12.61 -14.84 -17.20
CA LYS A 263 13.51 -16.00 -17.22
C LYS A 263 14.22 -16.11 -15.88
N GLU A 264 14.33 -17.33 -15.38
CA GLU A 264 15.04 -17.61 -14.14
C GLU A 264 16.45 -16.98 -14.14
N GLY A 265 16.81 -16.30 -13.07
CA GLY A 265 18.10 -15.61 -12.93
C GLY A 265 18.25 -14.31 -13.73
N THR A 266 17.23 -13.84 -14.45
CA THR A 266 17.25 -12.51 -15.07
C THR A 266 16.47 -11.52 -14.23
N LEU A 267 17.14 -10.43 -13.80
CA LEU A 267 16.45 -9.30 -13.22
C LEU A 267 15.75 -8.50 -14.34
N PRO A 268 14.51 -8.12 -14.11
CA PRO A 268 13.75 -7.34 -15.08
C PRO A 268 14.32 -5.94 -15.26
N ARG A 269 13.91 -5.28 -16.34
CA ARG A 269 14.29 -3.89 -16.59
C ARG A 269 13.35 -2.97 -15.82
N PRO A 270 13.87 -1.86 -15.25
CA PRO A 270 13.01 -0.85 -14.64
C PRO A 270 11.97 -0.32 -15.64
N PRO A 271 10.81 0.12 -15.17
CA PRO A 271 9.78 0.71 -16.02
C PRO A 271 10.30 1.91 -16.80
N LYS A 272 9.73 2.13 -17.98
CA LYS A 272 10.06 3.29 -18.82
C LYS A 272 9.55 4.57 -18.14
N GLU A 273 10.21 5.68 -18.43
CA GLU A 273 9.74 7.00 -18.02
C GLU A 273 8.27 7.22 -18.45
N ASN A 274 7.45 7.74 -17.56
CA ASN A 274 5.99 7.95 -17.71
C ASN A 274 5.12 6.66 -17.83
N ALA A 275 5.69 5.48 -17.66
CA ALA A 275 4.91 4.25 -17.46
C ALA A 275 4.66 4.03 -15.97
N ASP A 276 3.70 3.16 -15.64
CA ASP A 276 3.52 2.70 -14.28
C ASP A 276 4.80 2.06 -13.76
N GLY A 277 5.08 2.27 -12.48
CA GLY A 277 6.33 1.92 -11.82
C GLY A 277 7.39 3.02 -11.85
N ALA A 278 7.30 4.02 -12.75
CA ALA A 278 8.30 5.06 -12.89
C ALA A 278 8.40 6.02 -11.69
N LEU A 279 7.30 6.23 -10.94
CA LEU A 279 7.33 6.97 -9.69
C LEU A 279 7.79 6.07 -8.55
N SER A 280 7.29 4.85 -8.48
CA SER A 280 7.57 3.90 -7.40
C SER A 280 9.05 3.54 -7.28
N VAL A 281 9.81 3.44 -8.38
CA VAL A 281 11.27 3.23 -8.37
C VAL A 281 12.06 4.40 -7.77
N ARG A 282 11.43 5.57 -7.59
CA ARG A 282 12.06 6.76 -6.98
C ARG A 282 11.72 6.91 -5.50
N ILE A 283 10.82 6.11 -4.98
CA ILE A 283 10.42 6.12 -3.57
C ILE A 283 11.27 5.09 -2.84
N SER A 284 12.38 5.56 -2.27
CA SER A 284 13.31 4.69 -1.54
C SER A 284 12.69 4.21 -0.23
N LEU A 285 12.85 2.94 0.05
CA LEU A 285 12.54 2.32 1.33
C LEU A 285 13.80 2.28 2.20
N PRO A 286 13.68 2.27 3.53
CA PRO A 286 14.82 2.07 4.41
C PRO A 286 15.51 0.75 4.10
N ALA A 287 16.84 0.77 4.06
CA ALA A 287 17.61 -0.45 3.91
C ALA A 287 17.26 -1.44 5.05
N PRO A 288 17.13 -2.75 4.77
CA PRO A 288 17.00 -3.73 5.83
C PRO A 288 18.22 -3.62 6.75
N PRO A 289 18.04 -3.85 8.07
CA PRO A 289 19.17 -3.84 8.98
C PRO A 289 20.21 -4.85 8.49
N THR A 290 21.45 -4.41 8.34
CA THR A 290 22.59 -5.31 8.08
C THR A 290 22.74 -6.22 9.29
N GLU A 291 22.67 -7.55 9.07
CA GLU A 291 23.00 -8.54 10.09
C GLU A 291 24.44 -8.41 10.61
#